data_46e3457adfc2fc2f64dbc633b3f52520
#
_entry.id   46e3457adfc2fc2f64dbc633b3f52520
#
_cell.length_a   1.000
_cell.length_b   1.000
_cell.length_c   1.000
_cell.angle_alpha   90.00
_cell.angle_beta   90.00
_cell.angle_gamma   90.00
#
_symmetry.space_group_name_H-M   'P 1'
#
loop_
_entity.id
_entity.type
_entity.pdbx_description
1 polymer ?
#
loop_
_entity_poly.entity_id
_entity_poly.type
_entity_poly.pdbx_seq_one_letter_code
_entity_poly.pdbx_strand_id
1 'polypeptide(L)'
;REGPNVLTVRVNDTGGEGGIYGKADLLTAHNSIGSISLAGTWKYRIGLDLKEKRQEIPEQPVNPFSTQNYPSLLFNAMIHPLIPYAMQGAIWYQGEANEHRGYQYRDLFSLLIRDWRTQWNRDFPFYFVQLANYKQRQAQPEESEWAEVREAQKMALGLENTGMAVIYDIGEAGDIHPKNKQEVARRLALISLANTYRKDLEYSGPLFRSQCIKGNYIELSFDHLGGGLVAQGESLKGFSIAGPDHRFHWAKAEIIGDKVRVSSPLSLIHISEPT
;
A
#
# COMPACT_ATOMS: atom_id res chain seq x y z
N ARG A 1 19.88 12.24 -21.25
CA ARG A 1 20.31 13.39 -22.07
C ARG A 1 21.70 13.77 -21.62
N GLU A 2 22.62 13.96 -22.54
CA GLU A 2 23.90 14.56 -22.24
C GLU A 2 23.71 16.07 -22.02
N GLY A 3 24.29 16.60 -20.95
CA GLY A 3 24.19 18.01 -20.58
C GLY A 3 23.89 18.22 -19.09
N PRO A 4 23.88 19.47 -18.63
CA PRO A 4 23.56 19.77 -17.25
C PRO A 4 22.10 19.40 -16.93
N ASN A 5 21.92 18.61 -15.88
CA ASN A 5 20.62 18.20 -15.37
C ASN A 5 20.35 18.98 -14.06
N VAL A 6 19.11 19.40 -13.86
CA VAL A 6 18.67 20.07 -12.65
C VAL A 6 17.71 19.16 -11.89
N LEU A 7 18.07 18.84 -10.67
CA LEU A 7 17.17 18.18 -9.72
C LEU A 7 16.55 19.25 -8.81
N THR A 8 15.23 19.33 -8.82
CA THR A 8 14.49 20.22 -7.93
C THR A 8 13.68 19.40 -6.94
N VAL A 9 13.84 19.71 -5.66
CA VAL A 9 13.06 19.10 -4.58
C VAL A 9 12.22 20.17 -3.92
N ARG A 10 10.90 19.97 -3.84
CA ARG A 10 10.01 20.85 -3.10
C ARG A 10 9.80 20.28 -1.70
N VAL A 11 10.10 21.08 -0.70
CA VAL A 11 9.82 20.77 0.70
C VAL A 11 8.67 21.65 1.16
N ASN A 12 7.63 21.06 1.74
CA ASN A 12 6.57 21.76 2.44
C ASN A 12 6.77 21.55 3.94
N ASP A 13 7.19 22.58 4.62
CA ASP A 13 7.42 22.58 6.05
C ASP A 13 6.21 23.22 6.76
N THR A 14 5.49 22.44 7.55
CA THR A 14 4.33 22.88 8.34
C THR A 14 4.66 23.09 9.81
N GLY A 15 5.91 22.87 10.20
CA GLY A 15 6.43 23.03 11.56
C GLY A 15 7.38 21.90 11.96
N GLY A 16 8.18 22.15 12.97
CA GLY A 16 9.25 21.25 13.39
C GLY A 16 10.54 21.42 12.59
N GLU A 17 11.33 20.38 12.47
CA GLU A 17 12.54 20.39 11.65
C GLU A 17 12.24 20.00 10.21
N GLY A 18 12.10 20.97 9.33
CA GLY A 18 11.88 20.76 7.89
C GLY A 18 13.18 20.45 7.14
N GLY A 19 13.10 19.84 5.97
CA GLY A 19 14.26 19.67 5.09
C GLY A 19 14.51 18.25 4.58
N ILE A 20 15.70 18.04 4.04
CA ILE A 20 16.19 16.74 3.60
C ILE A 20 17.20 16.24 4.63
N TYR A 21 16.90 15.11 5.28
CA TYR A 21 17.75 14.51 6.30
C TYR A 21 18.40 13.21 5.82
N GLY A 22 19.54 12.92 6.38
CA GLY A 22 20.24 11.65 6.21
C GLY A 22 21.74 11.80 6.24
N LYS A 23 22.45 10.68 6.28
CA LYS A 23 23.88 10.67 6.11
C LYS A 23 24.23 11.00 4.66
N ALA A 24 25.31 11.74 4.46
CA ALA A 24 25.73 12.20 3.13
C ALA A 24 25.94 11.06 2.11
N ASP A 25 26.38 9.91 2.57
CA ASP A 25 26.58 8.70 1.78
C ASP A 25 25.28 8.05 1.28
N LEU A 26 24.14 8.36 1.91
CA LEU A 26 22.81 7.88 1.52
C LEU A 26 22.11 8.82 0.51
N LEU A 27 22.63 10.02 0.31
CA LEU A 27 22.10 10.99 -0.65
C LEU A 27 22.75 10.75 -2.03
N THR A 28 22.23 9.76 -2.74
CA THR A 28 22.75 9.36 -4.05
C THR A 28 21.66 9.19 -5.09
N ALA A 29 21.98 9.52 -6.34
CA ALA A 29 21.17 9.17 -7.51
C ALA A 29 21.90 8.08 -8.30
N HIS A 30 21.17 7.03 -8.69
CA HIS A 30 21.71 5.89 -9.43
C HIS A 30 21.06 5.77 -10.81
N ASN A 31 21.84 5.35 -11.79
CA ASN A 31 21.34 4.92 -13.09
C ASN A 31 22.11 3.67 -13.56
N SER A 32 21.84 3.22 -14.78
CA SER A 32 22.50 2.05 -15.39
C SER A 32 24.02 2.21 -15.64
N ILE A 33 24.54 3.44 -15.54
CA ILE A 33 25.94 3.79 -15.84
C ILE A 33 26.74 3.99 -14.54
N GLY A 34 26.07 4.35 -13.43
CA GLY A 34 26.73 4.58 -12.16
C GLY A 34 25.86 5.32 -11.13
N SER A 35 26.51 5.79 -10.08
CA SER A 35 25.87 6.59 -9.03
C SER A 35 26.55 7.94 -8.87
N ILE A 36 25.75 8.94 -8.53
CA ILE A 36 26.20 10.31 -8.26
C ILE A 36 25.80 10.65 -6.84
N SER A 37 26.76 11.17 -6.04
CA SER A 37 26.44 11.74 -4.75
C SER A 37 25.62 13.02 -4.92
N LEU A 38 24.54 13.13 -4.21
CA LEU A 38 23.73 14.35 -4.09
C LEU A 38 24.08 15.14 -2.83
N ALA A 39 25.00 14.66 -2.01
CA ALA A 39 25.52 15.38 -0.88
C ALA A 39 26.34 16.58 -1.35
N GLY A 40 26.09 17.76 -0.79
CA GLY A 40 26.81 18.98 -1.15
C GLY A 40 25.98 20.22 -0.93
N THR A 41 26.39 21.31 -1.59
CA THR A 41 25.70 22.59 -1.47
C THR A 41 24.50 22.64 -2.41
N TRP A 42 23.32 22.80 -1.83
CA TRP A 42 22.07 23.02 -2.56
C TRP A 42 21.72 24.51 -2.57
N LYS A 43 21.22 24.99 -3.70
CA LYS A 43 20.58 26.29 -3.75
C LYS A 43 19.11 26.13 -3.42
N TYR A 44 18.61 26.98 -2.53
CA TYR A 44 17.18 26.96 -2.20
C TYR A 44 16.55 28.31 -2.51
N ARG A 45 15.27 28.32 -2.74
CA ARG A 45 14.43 29.51 -2.87
C ARG A 45 13.16 29.29 -2.10
N ILE A 46 12.79 30.22 -1.24
CA ILE A 46 11.48 30.23 -0.59
C ILE A 46 10.44 30.51 -1.68
N GLY A 47 9.56 29.52 -1.92
CA GLY A 47 8.49 29.66 -2.91
C GLY A 47 7.34 30.52 -2.37
N LEU A 48 6.97 30.30 -1.12
CA LEU A 48 5.93 31.02 -0.42
C LEU A 48 6.24 31.03 1.07
N ASP A 49 6.34 32.23 1.67
CA ASP A 49 6.40 32.40 3.11
C ASP A 49 5.05 32.96 3.59
N LEU A 50 4.34 32.18 4.37
CA LEU A 50 3.04 32.57 4.91
C LEU A 50 3.15 33.39 6.20
N LYS A 51 4.35 33.55 6.79
CA LYS A 51 4.53 34.28 8.05
C LYS A 51 4.10 35.73 7.93
N GLU A 52 4.47 36.39 6.84
CA GLU A 52 4.13 37.79 6.62
C GLU A 52 2.67 38.01 6.18
N LYS A 53 2.04 37.01 5.57
CA LYS A 53 0.67 37.10 5.05
C LYS A 53 -0.41 36.58 6.00
N ARG A 54 -0.03 36.00 7.16
CA ARG A 54 -1.01 35.52 8.14
C ARG A 54 -1.98 36.59 8.66
N GLN A 55 -1.57 37.89 8.61
CA GLN A 55 -2.41 39.00 9.04
C GLN A 55 -3.47 39.43 8.01
N GLU A 56 -3.29 39.04 6.73
CA GLU A 56 -4.20 39.41 5.64
C GLU A 56 -5.19 38.30 5.27
N ILE A 57 -5.03 37.08 5.84
CA ILE A 57 -5.98 36.03 5.62
C ILE A 57 -7.21 36.30 6.50
N PRO A 58 -8.39 36.55 5.91
CA PRO A 58 -9.62 36.74 6.67
C PRO A 58 -9.80 35.55 7.62
N GLU A 59 -10.22 35.80 8.85
CA GLU A 59 -10.62 34.71 9.76
C GLU A 59 -11.61 33.82 9.02
N GLN A 60 -11.17 32.62 8.70
CA GLN A 60 -12.08 31.66 8.07
C GLN A 60 -13.20 31.38 9.08
N PRO A 61 -14.46 31.34 8.63
CA PRO A 61 -15.56 30.95 9.50
C PRO A 61 -15.19 29.61 10.13
N VAL A 62 -15.39 29.51 11.45
CA VAL A 62 -15.08 28.30 12.21
C VAL A 62 -15.82 27.13 11.56
N ASN A 63 -15.06 26.34 10.82
CA ASN A 63 -15.61 25.18 10.17
C ASN A 63 -15.70 24.06 11.21
N PRO A 64 -16.88 23.46 11.44
CA PRO A 64 -17.04 22.34 12.38
C PRO A 64 -16.26 21.09 11.96
N PHE A 65 -15.78 21.03 10.72
CA PHE A 65 -14.90 19.97 10.23
C PHE A 65 -13.46 20.44 10.29
N SER A 66 -12.56 19.58 10.76
CA SER A 66 -11.13 19.81 10.57
C SER A 66 -10.85 20.03 9.08
N THR A 67 -9.96 20.96 8.74
CA THR A 67 -9.70 21.35 7.33
C THR A 67 -9.44 20.18 6.41
N GLN A 68 -8.73 19.14 6.88
CA GLN A 68 -8.47 17.95 6.09
C GLN A 68 -9.70 17.08 5.82
N ASN A 69 -10.76 17.22 6.61
CA ASN A 69 -12.00 16.44 6.46
C ASN A 69 -13.08 17.18 5.64
N TYR A 70 -12.78 18.39 5.20
CA TYR A 70 -13.70 19.11 4.33
C TYR A 70 -13.69 18.51 2.92
N PRO A 71 -14.87 18.17 2.35
CA PRO A 71 -14.94 17.56 1.03
C PRO A 71 -14.18 18.35 -0.03
N SER A 72 -13.39 17.66 -0.86
CA SER A 72 -12.63 18.20 -1.98
C SER A 72 -11.51 19.19 -1.64
N LEU A 73 -11.33 19.62 -0.40
CA LEU A 73 -10.32 20.63 -0.06
C LEU A 73 -8.90 20.15 -0.36
N LEU A 74 -8.56 18.93 0.07
CA LEU A 74 -7.25 18.35 -0.20
C LEU A 74 -7.02 18.16 -1.71
N PHE A 75 -8.05 17.69 -2.42
CA PHE A 75 -7.97 17.56 -3.86
C PHE A 75 -7.71 18.91 -4.52
N ASN A 76 -8.53 19.91 -4.23
CA ASN A 76 -8.44 21.24 -4.86
C ASN A 76 -7.11 21.95 -4.58
N ALA A 77 -6.59 21.80 -3.35
CA ALA A 77 -5.37 22.50 -2.95
C ALA A 77 -4.07 21.76 -3.28
N MET A 78 -4.11 20.41 -3.29
CA MET A 78 -2.89 19.61 -3.36
C MET A 78 -2.78 18.74 -4.63
N ILE A 79 -3.90 18.27 -5.16
CA ILE A 79 -3.91 17.38 -6.33
C ILE A 79 -4.21 18.14 -7.62
N HIS A 80 -5.30 18.91 -7.62
CA HIS A 80 -5.72 19.66 -8.82
C HIS A 80 -4.60 20.52 -9.45
N PRO A 81 -3.76 21.24 -8.69
CA PRO A 81 -2.65 22.02 -9.27
C PRO A 81 -1.57 21.14 -9.94
N LEU A 82 -1.55 19.84 -9.69
CA LEU A 82 -0.59 18.92 -10.28
C LEU A 82 -1.08 18.29 -11.59
N ILE A 83 -2.37 18.43 -11.93
CA ILE A 83 -2.96 17.80 -13.13
C ILE A 83 -2.20 18.15 -14.42
N PRO A 84 -1.71 19.39 -14.66
CA PRO A 84 -0.93 19.70 -15.86
C PRO A 84 0.45 19.02 -15.90
N TYR A 85 0.92 18.46 -14.78
CA TYR A 85 2.22 17.82 -14.71
C TYR A 85 2.19 16.42 -15.34
N ALA A 86 3.07 16.20 -16.32
CA ALA A 86 3.20 14.89 -16.95
C ALA A 86 3.85 13.90 -15.99
N MET A 87 3.18 12.80 -15.71
CA MET A 87 3.69 11.71 -14.87
C MET A 87 3.55 10.36 -15.55
N GLN A 88 4.43 9.41 -15.24
CA GLN A 88 4.35 8.06 -15.77
C GLN A 88 3.32 7.20 -15.02
N GLY A 89 3.14 7.44 -13.74
CA GLY A 89 2.22 6.71 -12.87
C GLY A 89 2.20 7.30 -11.47
N ALA A 90 1.42 6.70 -10.60
CA ALA A 90 1.34 7.06 -9.19
C ALA A 90 1.75 5.88 -8.30
N ILE A 91 2.39 6.17 -7.18
CA ILE A 91 2.58 5.24 -6.07
C ILE A 91 1.83 5.77 -4.86
N TRP A 92 1.13 4.90 -4.16
CA TRP A 92 0.20 5.26 -3.09
C TRP A 92 0.44 4.43 -1.83
N TYR A 93 0.58 5.08 -0.70
CA TYR A 93 0.65 4.43 0.59
C TYR A 93 -0.21 5.18 1.59
N GLN A 94 -1.41 4.71 1.83
CA GLN A 94 -2.41 5.29 2.73
C GLN A 94 -3.52 4.25 2.98
N GLY A 95 -4.27 4.39 4.06
CA GLY A 95 -5.45 3.59 4.35
C GLY A 95 -5.75 3.50 5.84
N GLU A 96 -4.79 3.81 6.69
CA GLU A 96 -4.81 3.62 8.14
C GLU A 96 -6.01 4.33 8.79
N ALA A 97 -6.28 5.58 8.40
CA ALA A 97 -7.40 6.35 8.92
C ALA A 97 -8.79 5.85 8.46
N ASN A 98 -8.82 4.86 7.56
CA ASN A 98 -10.05 4.24 7.08
C ASN A 98 -10.37 2.92 7.79
N GLU A 99 -9.63 2.55 8.85
CA GLU A 99 -9.83 1.31 9.59
C GLU A 99 -11.30 1.06 9.94
N HIS A 100 -11.98 2.03 10.53
CA HIS A 100 -13.39 1.89 10.91
C HIS A 100 -14.39 2.03 9.75
N ARG A 101 -13.90 2.09 8.51
CA ARG A 101 -14.69 2.28 7.29
C ARG A 101 -14.20 1.39 6.15
N GLY A 102 -13.67 0.22 6.47
CA GLY A 102 -13.10 -0.71 5.49
C GLY A 102 -14.08 -1.07 4.39
N TYR A 103 -15.33 -1.32 4.73
CA TYR A 103 -16.38 -1.61 3.76
C TYR A 103 -16.59 -0.45 2.77
N GLN A 104 -16.69 0.79 3.25
CA GLN A 104 -16.81 1.98 2.39
C GLN A 104 -15.54 2.19 1.54
N TYR A 105 -14.38 1.85 2.08
CA TYR A 105 -13.10 2.04 1.41
C TYR A 105 -12.96 1.18 0.13
N ARG A 106 -13.70 0.08 0.00
CA ARG A 106 -13.78 -0.75 -1.22
C ARG A 106 -14.13 0.10 -2.44
N ASP A 107 -15.14 0.94 -2.30
CA ASP A 107 -15.58 1.83 -3.38
C ASP A 107 -14.72 3.07 -3.48
N LEU A 108 -14.41 3.71 -2.35
CA LEU A 108 -13.68 4.97 -2.30
C LEU A 108 -12.27 4.86 -2.89
N PHE A 109 -11.55 3.77 -2.62
CA PHE A 109 -10.20 3.60 -3.14
C PHE A 109 -10.21 3.36 -4.65
N SER A 110 -11.12 2.53 -5.13
CA SER A 110 -11.33 2.32 -6.57
C SER A 110 -11.77 3.61 -7.27
N LEU A 111 -12.65 4.39 -6.64
CA LEU A 111 -13.11 5.68 -7.16
C LEU A 111 -11.96 6.69 -7.24
N LEU A 112 -11.12 6.80 -6.23
CA LEU A 112 -9.94 7.68 -6.21
C LEU A 112 -9.03 7.41 -7.42
N ILE A 113 -8.73 6.14 -7.71
CA ILE A 113 -7.88 5.75 -8.84
C ILE A 113 -8.52 6.18 -10.16
N ARG A 114 -9.81 5.91 -10.33
CA ARG A 114 -10.57 6.28 -11.54
C ARG A 114 -10.67 7.79 -11.71
N ASP A 115 -10.94 8.51 -10.61
CA ASP A 115 -11.04 9.97 -10.64
C ASP A 115 -9.73 10.60 -11.08
N TRP A 116 -8.61 10.23 -10.49
CA TRP A 116 -7.31 10.76 -10.89
C TRP A 116 -7.00 10.46 -12.35
N ARG A 117 -7.27 9.26 -12.85
CA ARG A 117 -7.10 8.92 -14.26
C ARG A 117 -7.97 9.79 -15.17
N THR A 118 -9.20 10.05 -14.76
CA THR A 118 -10.12 10.95 -15.47
C THR A 118 -9.57 12.38 -15.49
N GLN A 119 -9.11 12.90 -14.37
CA GLN A 119 -8.58 14.26 -14.27
C GLN A 119 -7.32 14.48 -15.13
N TRP A 120 -6.44 13.49 -15.20
CA TRP A 120 -5.26 13.52 -16.07
C TRP A 120 -5.57 13.12 -17.52
N ASN A 121 -6.80 12.70 -17.81
CA ASN A 121 -7.21 12.13 -19.09
C ASN A 121 -6.23 11.05 -19.57
N ARG A 122 -5.81 10.18 -18.68
CA ARG A 122 -4.82 9.15 -18.92
C ARG A 122 -4.96 7.97 -17.98
N ASP A 123 -5.01 6.75 -18.52
CA ASP A 123 -5.01 5.52 -17.75
C ASP A 123 -3.58 5.12 -17.35
N PHE A 124 -3.00 5.89 -16.43
CA PHE A 124 -1.66 5.65 -15.92
C PHE A 124 -1.60 4.52 -14.89
N PRO A 125 -0.45 3.84 -14.75
CA PRO A 125 -0.22 2.86 -13.70
C PRO A 125 -0.40 3.45 -12.30
N PHE A 126 -1.16 2.74 -11.45
CA PHE A 126 -1.38 3.13 -10.06
C PHE A 126 -0.95 1.97 -9.16
N TYR A 127 0.21 2.09 -8.50
CA TYR A 127 0.75 1.07 -7.63
C TYR A 127 0.61 1.49 -6.18
N PHE A 128 0.16 0.57 -5.34
CA PHE A 128 -0.15 0.90 -3.96
C PHE A 128 0.38 -0.13 -2.98
N VAL A 129 0.51 0.30 -1.74
CA VAL A 129 0.94 -0.54 -0.63
C VAL A 129 -0.28 -1.02 0.11
N GLN A 130 -0.38 -2.33 0.32
CA GLN A 130 -1.36 -2.89 1.25
C GLN A 130 -0.85 -2.66 2.68
N LEU A 131 -1.74 -2.26 3.60
CA LEU A 131 -1.37 -1.95 4.97
C LEU A 131 -0.60 -3.11 5.63
N ALA A 132 0.45 -2.76 6.36
CA ALA A 132 1.29 -3.69 7.09
C ALA A 132 0.52 -4.40 8.21
N ASN A 133 1.13 -5.42 8.81
CA ASN A 133 0.63 -5.97 10.06
C ASN A 133 0.68 -4.90 11.17
N TYR A 134 -0.37 -4.85 11.95
CA TYR A 134 -0.55 -3.93 13.06
C TYR A 134 -1.47 -4.57 14.10
N LYS A 135 -1.38 -4.14 15.36
CA LYS A 135 -2.02 -4.73 16.54
C LYS A 135 -1.47 -6.11 16.91
N GLN A 136 -1.72 -6.50 18.14
CA GLN A 136 -1.27 -7.78 18.68
C GLN A 136 -2.06 -8.93 18.05
N ARG A 137 -1.38 -10.07 17.94
CA ARG A 137 -1.98 -11.29 17.47
C ARG A 137 -3.05 -11.77 18.46
N GLN A 138 -4.24 -12.07 17.96
CA GLN A 138 -5.32 -12.58 18.78
C GLN A 138 -5.17 -14.08 19.07
N ALA A 139 -5.63 -14.49 20.24
CA ALA A 139 -5.63 -15.91 20.65
C ALA A 139 -6.64 -16.73 19.85
N GLN A 140 -7.76 -16.13 19.45
CA GLN A 140 -8.79 -16.67 18.58
C GLN A 140 -8.98 -15.79 17.35
N PRO A 141 -9.45 -16.34 16.22
CA PRO A 141 -9.85 -15.52 15.10
C PRO A 141 -10.99 -14.57 15.50
N GLU A 142 -10.85 -13.31 15.19
CA GLU A 142 -11.84 -12.27 15.46
C GLU A 142 -12.01 -11.43 14.20
N GLU A 143 -13.15 -10.74 14.09
CA GLU A 143 -13.34 -9.73 13.06
C GLU A 143 -12.29 -8.63 13.22
N SER A 144 -11.78 -8.13 12.10
CA SER A 144 -10.70 -7.16 12.08
C SER A 144 -10.98 -6.07 11.04
N GLU A 145 -11.29 -4.89 11.54
CA GLU A 145 -11.44 -3.69 10.69
C GLU A 145 -10.17 -3.42 9.86
N TRP A 146 -9.00 -3.74 10.41
CA TRP A 146 -7.73 -3.65 9.70
C TRP A 146 -7.64 -4.63 8.52
N ALA A 147 -8.16 -5.83 8.69
CA ALA A 147 -8.24 -6.83 7.61
C ALA A 147 -9.23 -6.39 6.52
N GLU A 148 -10.35 -5.78 6.89
CA GLU A 148 -11.32 -5.23 5.93
C GLU A 148 -10.71 -4.14 5.03
N VAL A 149 -9.91 -3.22 5.59
CA VAL A 149 -9.22 -2.22 4.77
C VAL A 149 -8.20 -2.88 3.83
N ARG A 150 -7.47 -3.90 4.30
CA ARG A 150 -6.54 -4.65 3.45
C ARG A 150 -7.25 -5.40 2.32
N GLU A 151 -8.41 -5.96 2.61
CA GLU A 151 -9.26 -6.59 1.58
C GLU A 151 -9.72 -5.54 0.56
N ALA A 152 -10.22 -4.40 1.04
CA ALA A 152 -10.62 -3.29 0.17
C ALA A 152 -9.47 -2.82 -0.75
N GLN A 153 -8.25 -2.75 -0.23
CA GLN A 153 -7.07 -2.47 -1.04
C GLN A 153 -6.83 -3.57 -2.10
N LYS A 154 -6.91 -4.85 -1.71
CA LYS A 154 -6.77 -5.96 -2.66
C LYS A 154 -7.82 -5.92 -3.77
N MET A 155 -9.06 -5.54 -3.47
CA MET A 155 -10.14 -5.44 -4.47
C MET A 155 -9.81 -4.43 -5.58
N ALA A 156 -9.00 -3.40 -5.30
CA ALA A 156 -8.56 -2.44 -6.32
C ALA A 156 -7.66 -3.06 -7.41
N LEU A 157 -7.11 -4.27 -7.19
CA LEU A 157 -6.41 -5.03 -8.23
C LEU A 157 -7.35 -5.47 -9.39
N GLY A 158 -8.66 -5.40 -9.21
CA GLY A 158 -9.62 -5.57 -10.30
C GLY A 158 -9.63 -4.43 -11.33
N LEU A 159 -8.93 -3.32 -11.06
CA LEU A 159 -8.72 -2.25 -12.03
C LEU A 159 -7.47 -2.53 -12.87
N GLU A 160 -7.56 -2.29 -14.18
CA GLU A 160 -6.40 -2.38 -15.05
C GLU A 160 -5.28 -1.42 -14.62
N ASN A 161 -4.05 -1.73 -14.99
CA ASN A 161 -2.87 -0.91 -14.66
C ASN A 161 -2.70 -0.62 -13.17
N THR A 162 -3.07 -1.57 -12.30
CA THR A 162 -2.81 -1.50 -10.86
C THR A 162 -1.80 -2.56 -10.43
N GLY A 163 -1.26 -2.40 -9.23
CA GLY A 163 -0.38 -3.37 -8.60
C GLY A 163 -0.24 -3.07 -7.12
N MET A 164 -0.08 -4.12 -6.31
CA MET A 164 -0.10 -4.02 -4.86
C MET A 164 1.17 -4.60 -4.24
N ALA A 165 1.87 -3.78 -3.48
CA ALA A 165 2.98 -4.23 -2.64
C ALA A 165 2.44 -4.71 -1.28
N VAL A 166 2.51 -6.00 -1.04
CA VAL A 166 2.16 -6.63 0.24
C VAL A 166 3.31 -6.47 1.22
N ILE A 167 3.03 -6.01 2.45
CA ILE A 167 4.06 -5.69 3.45
C ILE A 167 3.74 -6.24 4.85
N TYR A 168 3.07 -7.40 4.95
CA TYR A 168 2.69 -8.00 6.24
C TYR A 168 3.88 -8.43 7.11
N ASP A 169 5.02 -8.61 6.51
CA ASP A 169 6.25 -9.13 7.13
C ASP A 169 7.17 -8.02 7.66
N ILE A 170 6.85 -6.76 7.42
CA ILE A 170 7.72 -5.63 7.78
C ILE A 170 7.06 -4.59 8.67
N GLY A 171 5.82 -4.83 9.14
CA GLY A 171 5.17 -4.00 10.14
C GLY A 171 5.51 -4.42 11.57
N GLU A 172 5.05 -3.67 12.52
CA GLU A 172 5.22 -3.89 13.96
C GLU A 172 3.85 -3.84 14.65
N ALA A 173 3.60 -4.78 15.56
CA ALA A 173 2.32 -4.86 16.26
C ALA A 173 1.97 -3.61 17.08
N GLY A 174 2.98 -2.91 17.60
CA GLY A 174 2.81 -1.72 18.43
C GLY A 174 3.03 -0.39 17.70
N ASP A 175 3.37 -0.41 16.43
CA ASP A 175 3.63 0.81 15.65
C ASP A 175 2.97 0.71 14.27
N ILE A 176 2.05 1.64 14.01
CA ILE A 176 1.34 1.73 12.74
C ILE A 176 2.25 2.15 11.57
N HIS A 177 3.46 2.66 11.87
CA HIS A 177 4.42 3.19 10.90
C HIS A 177 5.59 2.23 10.69
N PRO A 178 5.54 1.31 9.71
CA PRO A 178 6.66 0.43 9.41
C PRO A 178 7.94 1.20 9.13
N LYS A 179 9.02 0.86 9.82
CA LYS A 179 10.31 1.57 9.72
C LYS A 179 11.08 1.22 8.45
N ASN A 180 10.92 0.00 7.94
CA ASN A 180 11.63 -0.48 6.76
C ASN A 180 11.02 0.05 5.45
N LYS A 181 11.15 1.35 5.22
CA LYS A 181 10.64 2.01 4.00
C LYS A 181 11.43 1.61 2.73
N GLN A 182 12.66 1.14 2.88
CA GLN A 182 13.44 0.64 1.74
C GLN A 182 12.80 -0.60 1.12
N GLU A 183 12.33 -1.54 1.95
CA GLU A 183 11.66 -2.73 1.45
C GLU A 183 10.30 -2.42 0.81
N VAL A 184 9.54 -1.48 1.39
CA VAL A 184 8.31 -0.96 0.77
C VAL A 184 8.60 -0.42 -0.64
N ALA A 185 9.59 0.46 -0.75
CA ALA A 185 9.98 1.06 -2.03
C ALA A 185 10.51 0.01 -3.02
N ARG A 186 11.27 -0.98 -2.56
CA ARG A 186 11.78 -2.09 -3.39
C ARG A 186 10.61 -2.87 -4.00
N ARG A 187 9.59 -3.25 -3.22
CA ARG A 187 8.42 -3.99 -3.71
C ARG A 187 7.62 -3.17 -4.73
N LEU A 188 7.39 -1.89 -4.49
CA LEU A 188 6.77 -1.00 -5.48
C LEU A 188 7.61 -0.88 -6.76
N ALA A 189 8.94 -0.80 -6.63
CA ALA A 189 9.84 -0.75 -7.78
C ALA A 189 9.79 -2.03 -8.61
N LEU A 190 9.74 -3.22 -7.99
CA LEU A 190 9.59 -4.49 -8.70
C LEU A 190 8.31 -4.52 -9.53
N ILE A 191 7.18 -4.10 -8.95
CA ILE A 191 5.90 -4.00 -9.67
C ILE A 191 6.04 -3.05 -10.88
N SER A 192 6.66 -1.90 -10.67
CA SER A 192 6.88 -0.93 -11.74
C SER A 192 7.79 -1.50 -12.85
N LEU A 193 8.89 -2.14 -12.48
CA LEU A 193 9.80 -2.76 -13.43
C LEU A 193 9.09 -3.82 -14.28
N ALA A 194 8.30 -4.70 -13.67
CA ALA A 194 7.55 -5.72 -14.40
C ALA A 194 6.45 -5.12 -15.26
N ASN A 195 5.54 -4.34 -14.67
CA ASN A 195 4.29 -3.96 -15.32
C ASN A 195 4.44 -2.72 -16.21
N THR A 196 5.19 -1.70 -15.81
CA THR A 196 5.41 -0.48 -16.60
C THR A 196 6.57 -0.64 -17.58
N TYR A 197 7.71 -1.15 -17.10
CA TYR A 197 8.94 -1.24 -17.90
C TYR A 197 9.14 -2.59 -18.57
N ARG A 198 8.18 -3.53 -18.42
CA ARG A 198 8.14 -4.83 -19.11
C ARG A 198 9.40 -5.68 -18.89
N LYS A 199 9.98 -5.59 -17.71
CA LYS A 199 11.09 -6.46 -17.32
C LYS A 199 10.54 -7.82 -16.94
N ASP A 200 11.20 -8.87 -17.39
CA ASP A 200 10.88 -10.25 -17.00
C ASP A 200 11.47 -10.53 -15.62
N LEU A 201 10.61 -10.41 -14.59
CA LEU A 201 10.96 -10.67 -13.21
C LEU A 201 9.70 -10.94 -12.38
N GLU A 202 9.85 -11.74 -11.32
CA GLU A 202 8.79 -11.92 -10.33
C GLU A 202 8.68 -10.67 -9.44
N TYR A 203 7.50 -10.09 -9.36
CA TYR A 203 7.27 -8.82 -8.68
C TYR A 203 6.35 -8.92 -7.47
N SER A 204 5.72 -10.07 -7.26
CA SER A 204 4.80 -10.30 -6.16
C SER A 204 5.11 -11.61 -5.45
N GLY A 205 4.75 -11.71 -4.19
CA GLY A 205 4.58 -13.00 -3.53
C GLY A 205 3.24 -13.64 -3.90
N PRO A 206 2.94 -14.82 -3.36
CA PRO A 206 1.72 -15.56 -3.67
C PRO A 206 0.46 -14.72 -3.40
N LEU A 207 -0.38 -14.57 -4.42
CA LEU A 207 -1.68 -13.92 -4.34
C LEU A 207 -2.78 -14.99 -4.43
N PHE A 208 -3.71 -14.98 -3.49
CA PHE A 208 -4.85 -15.87 -3.51
C PHE A 208 -5.65 -15.73 -4.81
N ARG A 209 -5.85 -16.86 -5.50
CA ARG A 209 -6.60 -16.94 -6.76
C ARG A 209 -7.96 -17.58 -6.60
N SER A 210 -8.00 -18.74 -5.97
CA SER A 210 -9.23 -19.51 -5.84
C SER A 210 -9.15 -20.55 -4.71
N GLN A 211 -10.31 -21.02 -4.30
CA GLN A 211 -10.43 -22.12 -3.35
C GLN A 211 -11.33 -23.22 -3.87
N CYS A 212 -11.14 -24.43 -3.35
CA CYS A 212 -11.96 -25.58 -3.62
C CYS A 212 -12.19 -26.40 -2.35
N ILE A 213 -13.46 -26.59 -1.97
CA ILE A 213 -13.82 -27.43 -0.82
C ILE A 213 -13.69 -28.89 -1.23
N LYS A 214 -12.94 -29.67 -0.45
CA LYS A 214 -12.64 -31.08 -0.66
C LYS A 214 -12.98 -31.88 0.59
N GLY A 215 -14.25 -32.20 0.79
CA GLY A 215 -14.69 -32.96 1.98
C GLY A 215 -14.42 -32.18 3.27
N ASN A 216 -13.37 -32.56 4.02
CA ASN A 216 -13.03 -31.97 5.32
C ASN A 216 -11.85 -30.97 5.26
N TYR A 217 -11.46 -30.50 4.08
CA TYR A 217 -10.43 -29.46 3.91
C TYR A 217 -10.77 -28.54 2.75
N ILE A 218 -10.14 -27.37 2.75
CA ILE A 218 -10.13 -26.43 1.61
C ILE A 218 -8.76 -26.48 0.96
N GLU A 219 -8.74 -26.50 -0.36
CA GLU A 219 -7.54 -26.35 -1.18
C GLU A 219 -7.50 -24.94 -1.75
N LEU A 220 -6.45 -24.19 -1.42
CA LEU A 220 -6.22 -22.83 -1.88
C LEU A 220 -5.19 -22.81 -3.00
N SER A 221 -5.49 -22.09 -4.07
CA SER A 221 -4.59 -21.85 -5.21
C SER A 221 -4.15 -20.40 -5.24
N PHE A 222 -2.94 -20.19 -5.73
CA PHE A 222 -2.31 -18.88 -5.76
C PHE A 222 -1.70 -18.60 -7.12
N ASP A 223 -1.62 -17.31 -7.47
CA ASP A 223 -0.77 -16.77 -8.53
C ASP A 223 0.56 -16.29 -7.94
N HIS A 224 1.54 -15.97 -8.76
CA HIS A 224 2.86 -15.49 -8.35
C HIS A 224 3.60 -16.45 -7.40
N LEU A 225 3.69 -17.70 -7.81
CA LEU A 225 4.37 -18.73 -7.02
C LEU A 225 5.90 -18.65 -7.10
N GLY A 226 6.44 -17.98 -8.12
CA GLY A 226 7.89 -17.88 -8.33
C GLY A 226 8.58 -19.25 -8.28
N GLY A 227 9.47 -19.43 -7.32
CA GLY A 227 10.18 -20.72 -7.09
C GLY A 227 9.37 -21.74 -6.29
N GLY A 228 8.08 -21.50 -6.01
CA GLY A 228 7.20 -22.35 -5.21
C GLY A 228 6.82 -21.76 -3.86
N LEU A 229 5.87 -22.39 -3.20
CA LEU A 229 5.42 -21.99 -1.85
C LEU A 229 6.42 -22.48 -0.79
N VAL A 230 6.76 -21.60 0.13
CA VAL A 230 7.65 -21.89 1.27
C VAL A 230 7.03 -21.39 2.56
N ALA A 231 7.02 -22.22 3.59
CA ALA A 231 6.67 -21.80 4.94
C ALA A 231 7.92 -21.20 5.63
N GLN A 232 7.80 -20.00 6.17
CA GLN A 232 8.81 -19.45 7.06
C GLN A 232 8.59 -19.98 8.47
N GLY A 233 9.49 -20.84 8.96
CA GLY A 233 9.38 -21.54 10.23
C GLY A 233 8.78 -22.95 10.09
N GLU A 234 8.36 -23.53 11.19
CA GLU A 234 7.94 -24.94 11.27
C GLU A 234 6.56 -25.22 10.63
N SER A 235 5.69 -24.22 10.54
CA SER A 235 4.33 -24.38 10.03
C SER A 235 3.75 -23.08 9.46
N LEU A 236 2.83 -23.20 8.51
CA LEU A 236 2.00 -22.09 8.06
C LEU A 236 1.04 -21.67 9.19
N LYS A 237 0.92 -20.35 9.39
CA LYS A 237 0.07 -19.74 10.42
C LYS A 237 -0.84 -18.67 9.78
N GLY A 238 -1.88 -18.24 10.52
CA GLY A 238 -2.76 -17.16 10.09
C GLY A 238 -3.95 -17.61 9.23
N PHE A 239 -4.19 -18.91 9.14
CA PHE A 239 -5.38 -19.44 8.50
C PHE A 239 -6.47 -19.73 9.53
N SER A 240 -7.69 -19.33 9.21
CA SER A 240 -8.87 -19.65 9.98
C SER A 240 -9.94 -20.26 9.08
N ILE A 241 -10.84 -21.04 9.67
CA ILE A 241 -11.88 -21.75 8.97
C ILE A 241 -13.17 -21.71 9.81
N ALA A 242 -14.31 -21.58 9.16
CA ALA A 242 -15.61 -21.58 9.80
C ALA A 242 -16.55 -22.59 9.15
N GLY A 243 -17.55 -23.03 9.91
CA GLY A 243 -18.70 -23.75 9.40
C GLY A 243 -19.83 -22.81 8.95
N PRO A 244 -21.05 -23.35 8.73
CA PRO A 244 -22.23 -22.55 8.38
C PRO A 244 -22.65 -21.55 9.47
N ASP A 245 -22.14 -21.73 10.68
CA ASP A 245 -22.36 -20.84 11.82
C ASP A 245 -21.50 -19.58 11.80
N HIS A 246 -20.60 -19.46 10.79
CA HIS A 246 -19.62 -18.36 10.62
C HIS A 246 -18.71 -18.14 11.85
N ARG A 247 -18.53 -19.16 12.69
CA ARG A 247 -17.59 -19.10 13.81
C ARG A 247 -16.22 -19.57 13.35
N PHE A 248 -15.29 -18.62 13.25
CA PHE A 248 -13.93 -18.92 12.81
C PHE A 248 -13.09 -19.56 13.92
N HIS A 249 -12.31 -20.56 13.52
CA HIS A 249 -11.33 -21.24 14.36
C HIS A 249 -10.00 -21.29 13.63
N TRP A 250 -8.90 -21.22 14.39
CA TRP A 250 -7.57 -21.40 13.78
C TRP A 250 -7.48 -22.76 13.11
N ALA A 251 -7.02 -22.76 11.89
CA ALA A 251 -6.92 -23.94 11.06
C ALA A 251 -5.47 -24.42 10.93
N LYS A 252 -5.29 -25.71 10.69
CA LYS A 252 -4.04 -26.29 10.22
C LYS A 252 -3.90 -26.01 8.73
N ALA A 253 -2.76 -25.46 8.33
CA ALA A 253 -2.45 -25.22 6.93
C ALA A 253 -1.14 -25.95 6.55
N GLU A 254 -1.13 -26.58 5.38
CA GLU A 254 0.00 -27.36 4.86
C GLU A 254 0.20 -27.06 3.39
N ILE A 255 1.45 -26.90 2.96
CA ILE A 255 1.80 -26.76 1.54
C ILE A 255 1.78 -28.17 0.91
N ILE A 256 0.99 -28.33 -0.14
CA ILE A 256 0.90 -29.56 -0.94
C ILE A 256 1.18 -29.18 -2.41
N GLY A 257 2.42 -29.33 -2.81
CA GLY A 257 2.88 -28.88 -4.13
C GLY A 257 2.78 -27.36 -4.27
N ASP A 258 1.98 -26.89 -5.22
CA ASP A 258 1.72 -25.47 -5.52
C ASP A 258 0.48 -24.90 -4.82
N LYS A 259 -0.07 -25.62 -3.85
CA LYS A 259 -1.31 -25.25 -3.16
C LYS A 259 -1.15 -25.27 -1.64
N VAL A 260 -2.09 -24.65 -0.96
CA VAL A 260 -2.22 -24.77 0.49
C VAL A 260 -3.51 -25.51 0.82
N ARG A 261 -3.37 -26.56 1.61
CA ARG A 261 -4.50 -27.27 2.21
C ARG A 261 -4.78 -26.72 3.59
N VAL A 262 -6.02 -26.28 3.82
CA VAL A 262 -6.48 -25.77 5.10
C VAL A 262 -7.51 -26.71 5.67
N SER A 263 -7.34 -27.13 6.92
CA SER A 263 -8.23 -28.09 7.59
C SER A 263 -8.41 -27.76 9.06
N SER A 264 -9.50 -28.25 9.65
CA SER A 264 -9.75 -28.19 11.09
C SER A 264 -10.03 -29.56 11.64
N PRO A 265 -9.58 -29.89 12.88
CA PRO A 265 -9.97 -31.10 13.57
C PRO A 265 -11.47 -31.12 13.96
N LEU A 266 -12.09 -29.91 14.00
CA LEU A 266 -13.54 -29.81 14.13
C LEU A 266 -14.16 -30.28 12.81
N SER A 267 -15.08 -31.24 12.87
CA SER A 267 -15.80 -31.74 11.70
C SER A 267 -16.75 -30.66 11.19
N LEU A 268 -16.22 -29.74 10.42
CA LEU A 268 -16.96 -28.64 9.80
C LEU A 268 -17.49 -29.17 8.47
N ILE A 269 -18.79 -29.49 8.42
CA ILE A 269 -19.47 -30.04 7.24
C ILE A 269 -19.57 -28.97 6.13
N HIS A 270 -19.47 -27.70 6.45
CA HIS A 270 -19.45 -26.60 5.51
C HIS A 270 -18.36 -25.61 5.90
N ILE A 271 -17.57 -25.20 4.94
CA ILE A 271 -16.43 -24.32 5.13
C ILE A 271 -16.73 -23.04 4.34
N SER A 272 -16.84 -21.93 5.04
CA SER A 272 -16.95 -20.60 4.41
C SER A 272 -15.57 -19.98 4.17
N GLU A 273 -15.51 -19.00 3.28
CA GLU A 273 -14.27 -18.36 2.84
C GLU A 273 -13.51 -17.68 3.98
N PRO A 274 -12.17 -17.69 3.96
CA PRO A 274 -11.37 -16.82 4.81
C PRO A 274 -11.53 -15.37 4.33
N THR A 275 -11.86 -14.51 5.24
CA THR A 275 -11.86 -13.04 5.03
C THR A 275 -10.44 -12.47 5.07
#